data_860d56ecffe532b46d94a1670860359a
#
_entry.id   860d56ecffe532b46d94a1670860359a
#
_cell.length_a   1.000
_cell.length_b   1.000
_cell.length_c   1.000
_cell.angle_alpha   90.00
_cell.angle_beta   90.00
_cell.angle_gamma   90.00
#
_symmetry.space_group_name_H-M   'P 1'
#
loop_
_entity.id
_entity.type
_entity.pdbx_description
1 polymer ?
#
loop_
_entity_poly.entity_id
_entity_poly.type
_entity_poly.pdbx_seq_one_letter_code
_entity_poly.pdbx_strand_id
1 'polypeptide(L)'
;MANVKNLKKDINYVLGDIIEAVYLFEITTTGKPTTETNALIDEAIAAFDGLITKVNAKKVEDKKAHFKQINVELEQTANQLIAKINGLQ
;
A
#
# COMPACT_ATOMS: atom_id res chain seq x y z
N MET A 1 0.65 -12.58 17.04
CA MET A 1 1.41 -13.33 16.03
C MET A 1 0.85 -13.08 14.64
N ALA A 2 1.69 -12.63 13.73
CA ALA A 2 1.24 -12.35 12.37
C ALA A 2 0.98 -13.67 11.64
N ASN A 3 -0.18 -13.82 11.02
CA ASN A 3 -0.47 -14.94 10.15
C ASN A 3 -0.85 -14.40 8.77
N VAL A 4 -0.90 -15.28 7.78
CA VAL A 4 -1.15 -14.90 6.39
C VAL A 4 -2.45 -14.12 6.25
N LYS A 5 -3.51 -14.58 6.88
CA LYS A 5 -4.82 -13.93 6.80
C LYS A 5 -4.79 -12.52 7.36
N ASN A 6 -4.20 -12.34 8.54
CA ASN A 6 -4.12 -11.02 9.18
C ASN A 6 -3.21 -10.08 8.39
N LEU A 7 -2.11 -10.60 7.87
CA LEU A 7 -1.17 -9.80 7.08
C LEU A 7 -1.81 -9.29 5.80
N LYS A 8 -2.55 -10.14 5.09
CA LYS A 8 -3.30 -9.72 3.89
C LYS A 8 -4.33 -8.65 4.23
N LYS A 9 -5.00 -8.80 5.35
CA LYS A 9 -6.00 -7.85 5.82
C LYS A 9 -5.36 -6.50 6.11
N ASP A 10 -4.21 -6.49 6.78
CA ASP A 10 -3.47 -5.26 7.08
C ASP A 10 -3.02 -4.55 5.80
N ILE A 11 -2.49 -5.29 4.84
CA ILE A 11 -2.08 -4.73 3.56
C ILE A 11 -3.28 -4.07 2.87
N ASN A 12 -4.40 -4.77 2.84
CA ASN A 12 -5.62 -4.27 2.22
C ASN A 12 -6.12 -2.98 2.89
N TYR A 13 -6.12 -2.94 4.22
CA TYR A 13 -6.58 -1.76 4.96
C TYR A 13 -5.67 -0.57 4.75
N VAL A 14 -4.36 -0.77 4.87
CA VAL A 14 -3.39 0.33 4.77
C VAL A 14 -3.42 0.93 3.36
N LEU A 15 -3.32 0.09 2.34
CA LEU A 15 -3.28 0.57 0.96
C LEU A 15 -4.65 1.05 0.47
N GLY A 16 -5.73 0.44 0.96
CA GLY A 16 -7.08 0.91 0.68
C GLY A 16 -7.32 2.30 1.24
N ASP A 17 -6.87 2.56 2.46
CA ASP A 17 -6.97 3.90 3.06
C ASP A 17 -6.20 4.94 2.27
N ILE A 18 -5.03 4.57 1.74
CA ILE A 18 -4.23 5.47 0.92
C ILE A 18 -4.97 5.79 -0.38
N ILE A 19 -5.56 4.79 -1.03
CA ILE A 19 -6.33 5.00 -2.26
C ILE A 19 -7.53 5.92 -1.99
N GLU A 20 -8.22 5.71 -0.87
CA GLU A 20 -9.32 6.60 -0.46
C GLU A 20 -8.84 8.02 -0.26
N ALA A 21 -7.67 8.19 0.37
CA ALA A 21 -7.08 9.51 0.58
C ALA A 21 -6.79 10.22 -0.75
N VAL A 22 -6.33 9.48 -1.77
CA VAL A 22 -6.10 10.03 -3.10
C VAL A 22 -7.42 10.48 -3.73
N TYR A 23 -8.46 9.66 -3.64
CA TYR A 23 -9.78 10.02 -4.16
C TYR A 23 -10.34 11.25 -3.45
N LEU A 24 -10.20 11.32 -2.14
CA LEU A 24 -10.65 12.47 -1.37
C LEU A 24 -9.90 13.74 -1.79
N PHE A 25 -8.59 13.63 -2.01
CA PHE A 25 -7.78 14.73 -2.51
C PHE A 25 -8.30 15.19 -3.87
N GLU A 26 -8.62 14.27 -4.78
CA GLU A 26 -9.17 14.62 -6.08
C GLU A 26 -10.46 15.42 -5.96
N ILE A 27 -11.37 14.95 -5.09
CA ILE A 27 -12.67 15.60 -4.91
C ILE A 27 -12.52 16.99 -4.30
N THR A 28 -11.63 17.16 -3.33
CA THR A 28 -11.53 18.40 -2.57
C THR A 28 -10.64 19.45 -3.23
N THR A 29 -9.81 19.06 -4.19
CA THR A 29 -8.88 19.99 -4.84
C THR A 29 -9.23 20.24 -6.30
N THR A 30 -9.09 19.21 -7.15
CA THR A 30 -9.27 19.35 -8.60
C THR A 30 -10.68 19.00 -9.07
N GLY A 31 -11.43 18.26 -8.25
CA GLY A 31 -12.75 17.76 -8.62
C GLY A 31 -12.74 16.64 -9.64
N LYS A 32 -11.57 16.19 -10.08
CA LYS A 32 -11.42 15.15 -11.10
C LYS A 32 -10.07 14.46 -10.98
N PRO A 33 -9.91 13.25 -11.55
CA PRO A 33 -8.61 12.59 -11.60
C PRO A 33 -7.59 13.40 -12.38
N THR A 34 -6.33 13.35 -11.92
CA THR A 34 -5.20 13.98 -12.60
C THR A 34 -4.15 12.93 -12.90
N THR A 35 -3.14 13.32 -13.69
CA THR A 35 -2.02 12.43 -14.00
C THR A 35 -1.31 11.99 -12.71
N GLU A 36 -1.11 12.93 -11.79
CA GLU A 36 -0.44 12.67 -10.52
C GLU A 36 -1.24 11.73 -9.63
N THR A 37 -2.56 11.95 -9.51
CA THR A 37 -3.40 11.10 -8.67
C THR A 37 -3.53 9.70 -9.26
N ASN A 38 -3.65 9.58 -10.58
CA ASN A 38 -3.68 8.28 -11.24
C ASN A 38 -2.37 7.52 -11.03
N ALA A 39 -1.23 8.21 -11.09
CA ALA A 39 0.07 7.58 -10.84
C ALA A 39 0.17 7.05 -9.42
N LEU A 40 -0.35 7.79 -8.43
CA LEU A 40 -0.35 7.34 -7.03
C LEU A 40 -1.23 6.11 -6.82
N ILE A 41 -2.41 6.09 -7.45
CA ILE A 41 -3.29 4.93 -7.37
C ILE A 41 -2.62 3.71 -8.01
N ASP A 42 -1.99 3.88 -9.17
CA ASP A 42 -1.27 2.80 -9.83
C ASP A 42 -0.12 2.27 -8.97
N GLU A 43 0.62 3.16 -8.29
CA GLU A 43 1.67 2.76 -7.36
C GLU A 43 1.11 1.95 -6.19
N ALA A 44 -0.01 2.39 -5.63
CA ALA A 44 -0.65 1.68 -4.52
C ALA A 44 -1.10 0.28 -4.94
N ILE A 45 -1.68 0.16 -6.12
CA ILE A 45 -2.12 -1.13 -6.66
C ILE A 45 -0.92 -2.04 -6.93
N ALA A 46 0.14 -1.52 -7.53
CA ALA A 46 1.36 -2.29 -7.77
C ALA A 46 1.99 -2.76 -6.46
N ALA A 47 2.02 -1.90 -5.45
CA ALA A 47 2.53 -2.26 -4.13
C ALA A 47 1.67 -3.35 -3.48
N PHE A 48 0.35 -3.23 -3.58
CA PHE A 48 -0.57 -4.25 -3.08
C PHE A 48 -0.27 -5.61 -3.71
N ASP A 49 -0.21 -5.66 -5.03
CA ASP A 49 0.05 -6.90 -5.76
C ASP A 49 1.40 -7.51 -5.38
N GLY A 50 2.44 -6.68 -5.26
CA GLY A 50 3.77 -7.13 -4.88
C GLY A 50 3.81 -7.70 -3.47
N LEU A 51 3.17 -7.03 -2.53
CA LEU A 51 3.14 -7.48 -1.14
C LEU A 51 2.31 -8.75 -0.97
N ILE A 52 1.17 -8.85 -1.65
CA ILE A 52 0.35 -10.06 -1.61
C ILE A 52 1.10 -11.24 -2.21
N THR A 53 1.84 -11.03 -3.30
CA THR A 53 2.69 -12.06 -3.89
C THR A 53 3.71 -12.57 -2.88
N LYS A 54 4.33 -11.67 -2.13
CA LYS A 54 5.30 -12.06 -1.09
C LYS A 54 4.65 -12.82 0.05
N VAL A 55 3.44 -12.43 0.46
CA VAL A 55 2.71 -13.15 1.50
C VAL A 55 2.41 -14.58 1.08
N ASN A 56 2.09 -14.77 -0.21
CA ASN A 56 1.75 -16.07 -0.76
C ASN A 56 2.95 -16.94 -1.12
N ALA A 57 4.18 -16.45 -0.96
CA ALA A 57 5.37 -17.22 -1.26
C ALA A 57 5.42 -18.51 -0.43
N LYS A 58 5.63 -19.64 -1.10
CA LYS A 58 5.52 -20.96 -0.46
C LYS A 58 6.85 -21.50 0.08
N LYS A 59 7.96 -21.15 -0.55
CA LYS A 59 9.29 -21.68 -0.19
C LYS A 59 10.08 -20.65 0.61
N VAL A 60 9.65 -20.40 1.84
CA VAL A 60 10.30 -19.44 2.72
C VAL A 60 10.90 -20.17 3.89
N GLU A 61 12.21 -20.03 4.08
CA GLU A 61 12.94 -20.71 5.14
C GLU A 61 12.54 -20.20 6.53
N ASP A 62 12.47 -18.87 6.70
CA ASP A 62 12.11 -18.26 7.96
C ASP A 62 10.86 -17.40 7.77
N LYS A 63 9.71 -18.01 8.05
CA LYS A 63 8.42 -17.33 7.85
C LYS A 63 8.26 -16.10 8.74
N LYS A 64 8.76 -16.16 9.97
CA LYS A 64 8.67 -15.05 10.90
C LYS A 64 9.42 -13.83 10.40
N ALA A 65 10.67 -14.02 9.96
CA ALA A 65 11.48 -12.95 9.41
C ALA A 65 10.88 -12.42 8.09
N HIS A 66 10.36 -13.33 7.27
CA HIS A 66 9.72 -12.98 6.00
C HIS A 66 8.51 -12.07 6.23
N PHE A 67 7.62 -12.45 7.15
CA PHE A 67 6.43 -11.66 7.44
C PHE A 67 6.78 -10.33 8.09
N LYS A 68 7.81 -10.30 8.94
CA LYS A 68 8.31 -9.06 9.52
C LYS A 68 8.81 -8.10 8.43
N GLN A 69 9.54 -8.64 7.46
CA GLN A 69 10.02 -7.84 6.34
C GLN A 69 8.88 -7.27 5.50
N ILE A 70 7.83 -8.05 5.28
CA ILE A 70 6.64 -7.58 4.55
C ILE A 70 5.99 -6.42 5.31
N ASN A 71 5.87 -6.50 6.62
CA ASN A 71 5.33 -5.41 7.44
C ASN A 71 6.17 -4.14 7.32
N VAL A 72 7.50 -4.28 7.32
CA VAL A 72 8.42 -3.15 7.15
C VAL A 72 8.22 -2.52 5.76
N GLU A 73 8.12 -3.34 4.72
CA GLU A 73 7.90 -2.85 3.36
C GLU A 73 6.56 -2.15 3.23
N LEU A 74 5.51 -2.69 3.86
CA LEU A 74 4.19 -2.07 3.87
C LEU A 74 4.25 -0.69 4.50
N GLU A 75 4.89 -0.57 5.66
CA GLU A 75 5.03 0.69 6.37
C GLU A 75 5.82 1.71 5.54
N GLN A 76 6.93 1.30 4.95
CA GLN A 76 7.75 2.17 4.12
C GLN A 76 6.96 2.65 2.89
N THR A 77 6.25 1.75 2.23
CA THR A 77 5.44 2.08 1.06
C THR A 77 4.34 3.07 1.43
N ALA A 78 3.65 2.81 2.55
CA ALA A 78 2.59 3.69 3.01
C ALA A 78 3.13 5.10 3.28
N ASN A 79 4.26 5.20 3.96
CA ASN A 79 4.88 6.49 4.28
C ASN A 79 5.30 7.23 3.00
N GLN A 80 5.84 6.53 2.02
CA GLN A 80 6.23 7.13 0.76
C GLN A 80 5.03 7.67 -0.02
N LEU A 81 3.94 6.91 -0.06
CA LEU A 81 2.72 7.32 -0.76
C LEU A 81 2.06 8.51 -0.07
N ILE A 82 2.01 8.50 1.26
CA ILE A 82 1.47 9.62 2.03
C ILE A 82 2.29 10.89 1.78
N ALA A 83 3.62 10.76 1.77
CA ALA A 83 4.50 11.90 1.49
C ALA A 83 4.25 12.46 0.09
N LYS A 84 4.00 11.60 -0.89
CA LYS A 84 3.69 12.04 -2.26
C LYS A 84 2.35 12.76 -2.34
N ILE A 85 1.34 12.28 -1.61
CA ILE A 85 0.04 12.95 -1.54
C ILE A 85 0.21 14.34 -0.94
N ASN A 86 0.95 14.44 0.16
CA ASN A 86 1.22 15.73 0.81
C ASN A 86 1.98 16.67 -0.12
N GLY A 87 2.86 16.15 -0.96
CA GLY A 87 3.60 16.94 -1.93
C GLY A 87 2.75 17.51 -3.05
N LEU A 88 1.55 16.96 -3.29
CA LEU A 88 0.63 17.48 -4.30
C LEU A 88 -0.11 18.73 -3.81
N GLN A 89 -0.13 18.95 -2.53
CA GLN A 89 -0.78 20.14 -1.96
C GLN A 89 0.18 21.37 -2.06
#